data_9196fdeedad05d762857d6f09dc82648
#
_entry.id   9196fdeedad05d762857d6f09dc82648
#
_cell.length_a   1.000
_cell.length_b   1.000
_cell.length_c   1.000
_cell.angle_alpha   90.00
_cell.angle_beta   90.00
_cell.angle_gamma   90.00
#
_symmetry.space_group_name_H-M   'P 1'
#
loop_
_entity.id
_entity.type
_entity.pdbx_description
1 polymer ?
#
loop_
_entity_poly.entity_id
_entity_poly.type
_entity_poly.pdbx_seq_one_letter_code
_entity_poly.pdbx_strand_id
1 'polypeptide(L)'
;MGTKQAEKFFSYYYRWGDYDLVSSIKKAGFSCDDVTDVIYTHLHFDHCGGGSVWDKTKSFYRPLFKNAKYWSNKSHWGWAKNPNPREKASFLSENLFPIESSGALSFVSEHDTGFKHKQELNLEIMFVNGHTEKQMIPKIQYQNKTIVFAADLIPTSGHLPVPYVMGYDVKPLVSMGEKEAFLNNAVKNNYYLFLEHDAHNEIITLKNTEKGVRVDQSFSFNQLFN
;
A
#
# COMPACT_ATOMS: atom_id res chain seq x y z
N MET A 1 7.78 1.13 5.62
CA MET A 1 8.05 1.07 7.09
C MET A 1 8.68 2.35 7.63
N GLY A 2 9.61 3.00 7.01
CA GLY A 2 10.35 4.15 7.58
C GLY A 2 11.47 3.73 8.53
N THR A 3 12.15 4.73 9.15
CA THR A 3 13.39 4.51 9.91
C THR A 3 13.37 5.14 11.30
N LYS A 4 12.22 5.61 11.76
CA LYS A 4 12.13 6.44 12.99
C LYS A 4 11.93 5.65 14.29
N GLN A 5 11.52 4.39 14.21
CA GLN A 5 11.33 3.55 15.39
C GLN A 5 12.67 3.11 15.99
N ALA A 6 12.63 2.66 17.25
CA ALA A 6 13.81 2.15 17.94
C ALA A 6 14.34 0.85 17.29
N GLU A 7 15.63 0.59 17.44
CA GLU A 7 16.28 -0.63 16.93
C GLU A 7 15.60 -1.92 17.42
N LYS A 8 15.18 -1.94 18.69
CA LYS A 8 14.39 -3.06 19.24
C LYS A 8 13.11 -3.35 18.46
N PHE A 9 12.42 -2.32 17.96
CA PHE A 9 11.24 -2.49 17.12
C PHE A 9 11.62 -3.20 15.81
N PHE A 10 12.66 -2.71 15.14
CA PHE A 10 13.09 -3.27 13.87
C PHE A 10 13.66 -4.69 14.01
N SER A 11 14.20 -5.09 15.15
CA SER A 11 14.74 -6.44 15.37
C SER A 11 13.68 -7.55 15.21
N TYR A 12 12.39 -7.23 15.38
CA TYR A 12 11.29 -8.19 15.18
C TYR A 12 10.93 -8.42 13.70
N TYR A 13 11.38 -7.54 12.79
CA TYR A 13 10.97 -7.55 11.38
C TYR A 13 12.08 -7.95 10.43
N TYR A 14 13.26 -8.29 10.93
CA TYR A 14 14.41 -8.81 10.17
C TYR A 14 14.68 -8.01 8.89
N ARG A 15 14.69 -6.68 8.98
CA ARG A 15 14.98 -5.80 7.85
C ARG A 15 16.34 -6.14 7.26
N TRP A 16 16.40 -6.20 5.93
CA TRP A 16 17.61 -6.46 5.18
C TRP A 16 17.76 -5.46 4.01
N GLY A 17 19.00 -5.31 3.51
CA GLY A 17 19.33 -4.38 2.43
C GLY A 17 19.49 -2.93 2.90
N ASP A 18 20.18 -2.13 2.08
CA ASP A 18 20.50 -0.71 2.34
C ASP A 18 19.51 0.23 1.64
N TYR A 19 18.23 -0.16 1.57
CA TYR A 19 17.21 0.62 0.90
C TYR A 19 16.43 1.48 1.90
N ASP A 20 16.34 2.77 1.60
CA ASP A 20 15.45 3.70 2.27
C ASP A 20 14.67 4.53 1.24
N LEU A 21 13.52 5.05 1.67
CA LEU A 21 12.61 5.77 0.79
C LEU A 21 13.25 7.05 0.21
N VAL A 22 13.99 7.80 1.01
CA VAL A 22 14.62 9.06 0.59
C VAL A 22 15.70 8.79 -0.46
N SER A 23 16.56 7.80 -0.22
CA SER A 23 17.60 7.39 -1.16
C SER A 23 17.01 6.85 -2.48
N SER A 24 15.89 6.13 -2.40
CA SER A 24 15.19 5.61 -3.58
C SER A 24 14.60 6.72 -4.44
N ILE A 25 13.95 7.72 -3.83
CA ILE A 25 13.44 8.92 -4.52
C ILE A 25 14.59 9.68 -5.18
N LYS A 26 15.70 9.87 -4.46
CA LYS A 26 16.87 10.55 -5.00
C LYS A 26 17.50 9.80 -6.18
N LYS A 27 17.59 8.48 -6.14
CA LYS A 27 18.05 7.64 -7.28
C LYS A 27 17.15 7.79 -8.50
N ALA A 28 15.86 8.01 -8.31
CA ALA A 28 14.91 8.30 -9.38
C ALA A 28 15.01 9.73 -9.93
N GLY A 29 15.91 10.57 -9.41
CA GLY A 29 16.14 11.94 -9.87
C GLY A 29 15.27 13.00 -9.20
N PHE A 30 14.55 12.63 -8.11
CA PHE A 30 13.67 13.53 -7.39
C PHE A 30 14.17 13.78 -5.96
N SER A 31 13.64 14.82 -5.34
CA SER A 31 13.77 15.12 -3.92
C SER A 31 12.46 14.85 -3.18
N CYS A 32 12.51 14.81 -1.85
CA CYS A 32 11.28 14.72 -1.06
C CYS A 32 10.38 15.95 -1.24
N ASP A 33 10.92 17.08 -1.67
CA ASP A 33 10.17 18.32 -1.89
C ASP A 33 9.39 18.32 -3.22
N ASP A 34 9.74 17.42 -4.14
CA ASP A 34 9.06 17.25 -5.43
C ASP A 34 7.81 16.35 -5.33
N VAL A 35 7.65 15.65 -4.21
CA VAL A 35 6.48 14.81 -3.97
C VAL A 35 5.28 15.68 -3.61
N THR A 36 4.23 15.61 -4.42
CA THR A 36 3.00 16.40 -4.25
C THR A 36 1.86 15.61 -3.60
N ASP A 37 1.90 14.29 -3.73
CA ASP A 37 0.85 13.40 -3.23
C ASP A 37 1.43 12.11 -2.68
N VAL A 38 0.99 11.73 -1.48
CA VAL A 38 1.29 10.44 -0.84
C VAL A 38 -0.02 9.71 -0.64
N ILE A 39 -0.16 8.54 -1.24
CA ILE A 39 -1.36 7.72 -1.14
C ILE A 39 -1.07 6.56 -0.20
N TYR A 40 -1.72 6.54 0.96
CA TYR A 40 -1.68 5.41 1.86
C TYR A 40 -2.70 4.36 1.44
N THR A 41 -2.23 3.19 1.04
CA THR A 41 -3.14 2.05 0.81
C THR A 41 -3.92 1.74 2.08
N HIS A 42 -3.19 1.68 3.19
CA HIS A 42 -3.71 1.57 4.55
C HIS A 42 -2.65 2.04 5.56
N LEU A 43 -2.98 2.05 6.84
CA LEU A 43 -2.21 2.75 7.87
C LEU A 43 -1.43 1.82 8.81
N HIS A 44 -1.23 0.54 8.44
CA HIS A 44 -0.28 -0.28 9.17
C HIS A 44 1.13 0.30 9.05
N PHE A 45 1.95 0.13 10.10
CA PHE A 45 3.23 0.83 10.25
C PHE A 45 4.22 0.58 9.11
N ASP A 46 4.18 -0.57 8.49
CA ASP A 46 5.06 -0.96 7.38
C ASP A 46 4.67 -0.28 6.06
N HIS A 47 3.42 0.13 5.89
CA HIS A 47 2.92 0.85 4.72
C HIS A 47 2.98 2.37 4.89
N CYS A 48 2.56 2.91 6.02
CA CYS A 48 2.50 4.36 6.22
C CYS A 48 3.72 4.96 6.96
N GLY A 49 4.55 4.13 7.59
CA GLY A 49 5.62 4.58 8.48
C GLY A 49 6.70 5.44 7.81
N GLY A 50 6.88 5.33 6.48
CA GLY A 50 7.79 6.20 5.72
C GLY A 50 7.28 7.62 5.51
N GLY A 51 6.00 7.88 5.74
CA GLY A 51 5.41 9.19 5.51
C GLY A 51 5.73 10.25 6.58
N SER A 52 6.24 9.87 7.73
CA SER A 52 6.65 10.79 8.79
C SER A 52 8.07 10.51 9.27
N VAL A 53 8.73 11.53 9.80
CA VAL A 53 10.13 11.48 10.24
C VAL A 53 10.30 12.24 11.56
N TRP A 54 11.26 11.78 12.38
CA TRP A 54 11.66 12.50 13.57
C TRP A 54 12.52 13.72 13.21
N ASP A 55 12.08 14.91 13.57
CA ASP A 55 12.88 16.14 13.45
C ASP A 55 13.75 16.32 14.67
N LYS A 56 15.04 16.03 14.52
CA LYS A 56 16.01 16.10 15.63
C LYS A 56 16.20 17.52 16.18
N THR A 57 15.99 18.56 15.35
CA THR A 57 16.20 19.95 15.75
C THR A 57 15.06 20.49 16.59
N LYS A 58 13.85 19.99 16.36
CA LYS A 58 12.61 20.45 17.00
C LYS A 58 12.04 19.44 17.99
N SER A 59 12.63 18.24 18.05
CA SER A 59 12.20 17.15 18.94
C SER A 59 10.72 16.76 18.80
N PHE A 60 10.24 16.67 17.55
CA PHE A 60 8.90 16.15 17.25
C PHE A 60 8.86 15.41 15.91
N TYR A 61 7.80 14.65 15.69
CA TYR A 61 7.53 14.02 14.40
C TYR A 61 6.86 15.01 13.43
N ARG A 62 7.28 14.99 12.18
CA ARG A 62 6.70 15.79 11.08
C ARG A 62 6.50 14.95 9.82
N PRO A 63 5.65 15.39 8.87
CA PRO A 63 5.61 14.81 7.53
C PRO A 63 6.99 14.79 6.88
N LEU A 64 7.33 13.69 6.20
CA LEU A 64 8.56 13.59 5.41
C LEU A 64 8.48 14.49 4.17
N PHE A 65 7.37 14.45 3.45
CA PHE A 65 7.12 15.20 2.23
C PHE A 65 6.33 16.47 2.57
N LYS A 66 7.05 17.57 2.79
CA LYS A 66 6.46 18.82 3.32
C LYS A 66 5.48 19.51 2.36
N ASN A 67 5.62 19.24 1.03
CA ASN A 67 4.80 19.85 -0.01
C ASN A 67 3.64 18.92 -0.45
N ALA A 68 3.57 17.71 0.10
CA ALA A 68 2.60 16.70 -0.31
C ALA A 68 1.29 16.79 0.47
N LYS A 69 0.19 16.47 -0.21
CA LYS A 69 -1.05 15.99 0.43
C LYS A 69 -0.90 14.50 0.74
N TYR A 70 -1.40 14.10 1.90
CA TYR A 70 -1.40 12.71 2.33
C TYR A 70 -2.82 12.17 2.26
N TRP A 71 -3.04 11.23 1.35
CA TRP A 71 -4.36 10.71 1.04
C TRP A 71 -4.67 9.41 1.77
N SER A 72 -5.82 9.39 2.42
CA SER A 72 -6.45 8.22 3.00
C SER A 72 -7.96 8.29 2.75
N ASN A 73 -8.76 7.54 3.50
CA ASN A 73 -10.21 7.70 3.54
C ASN A 73 -10.69 7.83 5.00
N LYS A 74 -11.88 8.40 5.18
CA LYS A 74 -12.40 8.73 6.52
C LYS A 74 -12.62 7.49 7.38
N SER A 75 -13.16 6.43 6.79
CA SER A 75 -13.46 5.19 7.52
C SER A 75 -12.18 4.52 8.00
N HIS A 76 -11.17 4.39 7.13
CA HIS A 76 -9.89 3.79 7.51
C HIS A 76 -9.13 4.63 8.54
N TRP A 77 -9.13 5.97 8.37
CA TRP A 77 -8.49 6.87 9.33
C TRP A 77 -9.13 6.77 10.73
N GLY A 78 -10.48 6.74 10.78
CA GLY A 78 -11.22 6.54 12.03
C GLY A 78 -10.95 5.18 12.65
N TRP A 79 -10.85 4.13 11.83
CA TRP A 79 -10.49 2.78 12.25
C TRP A 79 -9.10 2.72 12.87
N ALA A 80 -8.10 3.31 12.22
CA ALA A 80 -6.72 3.35 12.71
C ALA A 80 -6.55 4.14 14.02
N LYS A 81 -7.36 5.17 14.23
CA LYS A 81 -7.37 5.95 15.49
C LYS A 81 -8.05 5.23 16.65
N ASN A 82 -8.94 4.29 16.36
CA ASN A 82 -9.67 3.50 17.35
C ASN A 82 -9.52 2.00 17.04
N PRO A 83 -8.30 1.47 17.07
CA PRO A 83 -8.02 0.13 16.59
C PRO A 83 -8.62 -0.93 17.47
N ASN A 84 -9.08 -2.02 16.86
CA ASN A 84 -9.42 -3.23 17.58
C ASN A 84 -8.16 -3.89 18.19
N PRO A 85 -8.31 -4.81 19.17
CA PRO A 85 -7.16 -5.44 19.82
C PRO A 85 -6.21 -6.20 18.89
N ARG A 86 -6.69 -6.70 17.75
CA ARG A 86 -5.89 -7.45 16.77
C ARG A 86 -4.93 -6.55 16.00
N GLU A 87 -5.36 -5.34 15.64
CA GLU A 87 -4.59 -4.40 14.82
C GLU A 87 -3.88 -3.31 15.62
N LYS A 88 -4.15 -3.19 16.92
CA LYS A 88 -3.62 -2.12 17.75
C LYS A 88 -2.11 -1.95 17.65
N ALA A 89 -1.36 -3.05 17.53
CA ALA A 89 0.09 -3.01 17.39
C ALA A 89 0.57 -2.55 16.00
N SER A 90 -0.32 -2.57 15.00
CA SER A 90 0.00 -2.17 13.62
C SER A 90 -0.22 -0.67 13.37
N PHE A 91 -1.05 0.01 14.19
CA PHE A 91 -1.32 1.43 14.05
C PHE A 91 -0.51 2.25 15.06
N LEU A 92 0.51 2.94 14.59
CA LEU A 92 1.42 3.71 15.44
C LEU A 92 1.06 5.21 15.35
N SER A 93 0.87 5.83 16.52
CA SER A 93 0.47 7.25 16.61
C SER A 93 1.46 8.20 15.96
N GLU A 94 2.76 7.89 15.99
CA GLU A 94 3.83 8.65 15.35
C GLU A 94 3.79 8.61 13.82
N ASN A 95 2.98 7.73 13.23
CA ASN A 95 2.71 7.70 11.80
C ASN A 95 1.50 8.56 11.43
N LEU A 96 0.52 8.67 12.31
CA LEU A 96 -0.78 9.30 12.06
C LEU A 96 -0.80 10.77 12.51
N PHE A 97 -0.46 11.01 13.78
CA PHE A 97 -0.56 12.33 14.39
C PHE A 97 0.20 13.44 13.64
N PRO A 98 1.45 13.23 13.17
CA PRO A 98 2.17 14.26 12.43
C PRO A 98 1.49 14.68 11.13
N ILE A 99 0.83 13.75 10.45
CA ILE A 99 0.13 14.02 9.20
C ILE A 99 -1.16 14.80 9.47
N GLU A 100 -1.93 14.36 10.47
CA GLU A 100 -3.17 15.03 10.87
C GLU A 100 -2.91 16.46 11.37
N SER A 101 -1.94 16.62 12.27
CA SER A 101 -1.63 17.92 12.91
C SER A 101 -0.99 18.93 11.96
N SER A 102 -0.34 18.48 10.89
CA SER A 102 0.25 19.37 9.89
C SER A 102 -0.78 19.99 8.94
N GLY A 103 -2.01 19.48 8.90
CA GLY A 103 -3.03 19.87 7.92
C GLY A 103 -2.82 19.26 6.52
N ALA A 104 -1.83 18.38 6.34
CA ALA A 104 -1.53 17.75 5.05
C ALA A 104 -2.47 16.57 4.72
N LEU A 105 -3.27 16.10 5.70
CA LEU A 105 -4.20 14.99 5.52
C LEU A 105 -5.35 15.36 4.59
N SER A 106 -5.63 14.51 3.63
CA SER A 106 -6.76 14.62 2.70
C SER A 106 -7.48 13.27 2.59
N PHE A 107 -8.77 13.31 2.28
CA PHE A 107 -9.55 12.09 2.13
C PHE A 107 -10.13 11.95 0.73
N VAL A 108 -9.98 10.75 0.16
CA VAL A 108 -10.72 10.38 -1.04
C VAL A 108 -12.14 9.97 -0.67
N SER A 109 -13.08 10.21 -1.59
CA SER A 109 -14.46 9.78 -1.44
C SER A 109 -14.56 8.25 -1.51
N GLU A 110 -15.28 7.64 -0.57
CA GLU A 110 -15.47 6.20 -0.51
C GLU A 110 -16.58 5.70 -1.44
N HIS A 111 -16.53 4.41 -1.76
CA HIS A 111 -17.57 3.68 -2.47
C HIS A 111 -17.44 2.17 -2.16
N ASP A 112 -18.45 1.38 -2.52
CA ASP A 112 -18.54 0.01 -2.03
C ASP A 112 -17.98 -1.05 -2.98
N THR A 113 -17.96 -0.81 -4.31
CA THR A 113 -17.61 -1.86 -5.26
C THR A 113 -16.74 -1.38 -6.42
N GLY A 114 -15.76 -2.20 -6.79
CA GLY A 114 -14.93 -2.07 -7.98
C GLY A 114 -14.01 -0.85 -7.98
N PHE A 115 -13.36 -0.64 -9.10
CA PHE A 115 -12.52 0.55 -9.31
C PHE A 115 -13.37 1.74 -9.73
N LYS A 116 -13.15 2.89 -9.09
CA LYS A 116 -13.74 4.17 -9.48
C LYS A 116 -12.68 5.26 -9.56
N HIS A 117 -12.79 6.08 -10.58
CA HIS A 117 -11.90 7.23 -10.77
C HIS A 117 -12.03 8.23 -9.63
N LYS A 118 -10.88 8.70 -9.15
CA LYS A 118 -10.74 9.77 -8.15
C LYS A 118 -10.14 10.98 -8.82
N GLN A 119 -10.98 11.97 -9.10
CA GLN A 119 -10.59 13.17 -9.84
C GLN A 119 -9.44 13.92 -9.16
N GLU A 120 -9.46 13.96 -7.84
CA GLU A 120 -8.44 14.62 -7.01
C GLU A 120 -7.04 14.01 -7.15
N LEU A 121 -6.94 12.74 -7.57
CA LEU A 121 -5.68 11.99 -7.72
C LEU A 121 -5.40 11.56 -9.16
N ASN A 122 -6.36 11.76 -10.06
CA ASN A 122 -6.31 11.29 -11.44
C ASN A 122 -5.96 9.81 -11.58
N LEU A 123 -6.47 8.97 -10.70
CA LEU A 123 -6.33 7.51 -10.73
C LEU A 123 -7.62 6.82 -10.25
N GLU A 124 -7.68 5.51 -10.42
CA GLU A 124 -8.82 4.73 -9.93
C GLU A 124 -8.45 4.03 -8.62
N ILE A 125 -9.40 3.97 -7.70
CA ILE A 125 -9.26 3.25 -6.42
C ILE A 125 -10.40 2.25 -6.27
N MET A 126 -10.05 1.04 -5.80
CA MET A 126 -10.97 0.06 -5.24
C MET A 126 -10.74 0.00 -3.74
N PHE A 127 -11.81 -0.20 -2.97
CA PHE A 127 -11.73 -0.40 -1.52
C PHE A 127 -11.97 -1.88 -1.18
N VAL A 128 -11.18 -2.41 -0.27
CA VAL A 128 -11.30 -3.77 0.28
C VAL A 128 -11.30 -3.72 1.81
N ASN A 129 -11.88 -4.73 2.46
CA ASN A 129 -12.15 -4.70 3.90
C ASN A 129 -11.67 -5.95 4.64
N GLY A 130 -11.09 -6.91 3.93
CA GLY A 130 -10.70 -8.20 4.50
C GLY A 130 -9.44 -8.11 5.35
N HIS A 131 -8.39 -7.50 4.81
CA HIS A 131 -7.13 -7.29 5.51
C HIS A 131 -7.28 -6.25 6.63
N THR A 132 -7.76 -5.08 6.29
CA THR A 132 -8.16 -4.02 7.23
C THR A 132 -9.32 -3.20 6.64
N GLU A 133 -10.01 -2.42 7.45
CA GLU A 133 -11.17 -1.64 7.01
C GLU A 133 -10.81 -0.63 5.92
N LYS A 134 -11.51 -0.68 4.78
CA LYS A 134 -11.37 0.28 3.65
C LYS A 134 -9.92 0.49 3.17
N GLN A 135 -9.11 -0.59 3.10
CA GLN A 135 -7.83 -0.55 2.41
C GLN A 135 -8.03 -0.12 0.96
N MET A 136 -7.18 0.77 0.47
CA MET A 136 -7.22 1.28 -0.90
C MET A 136 -6.29 0.47 -1.81
N ILE A 137 -6.82 0.10 -2.97
CA ILE A 137 -6.08 -0.58 -4.05
C ILE A 137 -6.01 0.40 -5.23
N PRO A 138 -4.90 1.12 -5.43
CA PRO A 138 -4.75 2.05 -6.55
C PRO A 138 -4.54 1.33 -7.87
N LYS A 139 -5.18 1.87 -8.95
CA LYS A 139 -5.02 1.42 -10.32
C LYS A 139 -4.61 2.59 -11.22
N ILE A 140 -3.55 2.43 -11.98
CA ILE A 140 -2.90 3.46 -12.78
C ILE A 140 -2.78 2.98 -14.22
N GLN A 141 -3.02 3.89 -15.18
CA GLN A 141 -2.70 3.69 -16.59
C GLN A 141 -1.33 4.31 -16.87
N TYR A 142 -0.37 3.52 -17.34
CA TYR A 142 0.95 4.00 -17.69
C TYR A 142 1.52 3.22 -18.89
N GLN A 143 2.00 3.91 -19.92
CA GLN A 143 2.56 3.31 -21.15
C GLN A 143 1.71 2.17 -21.74
N ASN A 144 0.41 2.39 -21.90
CA ASN A 144 -0.56 1.41 -22.39
C ASN A 144 -0.71 0.14 -21.51
N LYS A 145 -0.26 0.17 -20.28
CA LYS A 145 -0.42 -0.89 -19.29
C LYS A 145 -1.33 -0.44 -18.15
N THR A 146 -2.16 -1.35 -17.68
CA THR A 146 -2.96 -1.14 -16.47
C THR A 146 -2.22 -1.75 -15.29
N ILE A 147 -1.68 -0.90 -14.43
CA ILE A 147 -0.92 -1.31 -13.25
C ILE A 147 -1.81 -1.19 -12.03
N VAL A 148 -1.87 -2.23 -11.21
CA VAL A 148 -2.56 -2.23 -9.93
C VAL A 148 -1.54 -2.47 -8.82
N PHE A 149 -1.45 -1.54 -7.89
CA PHE A 149 -0.70 -1.73 -6.65
C PHE A 149 -1.54 -2.62 -5.74
N ALA A 150 -1.13 -3.88 -5.60
CA ALA A 150 -1.97 -4.93 -5.01
C ALA A 150 -2.12 -4.82 -3.49
N ALA A 151 -1.23 -4.07 -2.83
CA ALA A 151 -1.20 -3.89 -1.39
C ALA A 151 -1.37 -5.23 -0.65
N ASP A 152 -1.99 -5.24 0.51
CA ASP A 152 -2.19 -6.46 1.30
C ASP A 152 -3.44 -7.26 0.94
N LEU A 153 -4.09 -6.91 -0.18
CA LEU A 153 -5.05 -7.83 -0.81
C LEU A 153 -4.32 -9.04 -1.41
N ILE A 154 -3.16 -8.80 -2.07
CA ILE A 154 -2.27 -9.83 -2.61
C ILE A 154 -0.83 -9.40 -2.32
N PRO A 155 -0.31 -9.67 -1.12
CA PRO A 155 1.01 -9.18 -0.70
C PRO A 155 2.16 -9.83 -1.46
N THR A 156 2.01 -11.10 -1.86
CA THR A 156 3.02 -11.85 -2.62
C THR A 156 2.35 -12.75 -3.67
N SER A 157 3.11 -13.20 -4.65
CA SER A 157 2.67 -14.21 -5.63
C SER A 157 2.20 -15.52 -4.99
N GLY A 158 2.73 -15.85 -3.81
CA GLY A 158 2.30 -17.02 -3.02
C GLY A 158 0.85 -16.90 -2.49
N HIS A 159 0.30 -15.69 -2.41
CA HIS A 159 -1.07 -15.44 -1.95
C HIS A 159 -2.10 -15.41 -3.09
N LEU A 160 -1.74 -15.74 -4.33
CA LEU A 160 -2.70 -15.85 -5.44
C LEU A 160 -3.77 -16.93 -5.23
N PRO A 161 -3.48 -18.13 -4.70
CA PRO A 161 -4.54 -19.07 -4.40
C PRO A 161 -5.56 -18.47 -3.41
N VAL A 162 -6.85 -18.54 -3.75
CA VAL A 162 -7.92 -17.90 -2.95
C VAL A 162 -7.87 -18.24 -1.46
N PRO A 163 -7.65 -19.50 -1.05
CA PRO A 163 -7.58 -19.86 0.38
C PRO A 163 -6.34 -19.33 1.12
N TYR A 164 -5.32 -18.84 0.40
CA TYR A 164 -4.07 -18.37 1.02
C TYR A 164 -4.20 -16.90 1.37
N VAL A 165 -4.70 -16.62 2.58
CA VAL A 165 -4.83 -15.28 3.16
C VAL A 165 -3.73 -15.04 4.18
N MET A 166 -3.45 -13.77 4.46
CA MET A 166 -2.48 -13.42 5.48
C MET A 166 -2.98 -13.77 6.89
N GLY A 167 -2.07 -14.23 7.75
CA GLY A 167 -2.38 -14.41 9.17
C GLY A 167 -2.82 -13.13 9.88
N TYR A 168 -2.54 -11.97 9.28
CA TYR A 168 -2.92 -10.65 9.80
C TYR A 168 -4.29 -10.16 9.34
N ASP A 169 -4.95 -10.84 8.41
CA ASP A 169 -6.26 -10.42 7.93
C ASP A 169 -7.29 -10.39 9.07
N VAL A 170 -8.01 -9.28 9.17
CA VAL A 170 -9.02 -9.08 10.21
C VAL A 170 -10.28 -9.88 9.92
N LYS A 171 -10.62 -9.99 8.63
CA LYS A 171 -11.81 -10.68 8.14
C LYS A 171 -11.42 -11.65 7.00
N PRO A 172 -10.75 -12.79 7.29
CA PRO A 172 -10.14 -13.65 6.27
C PRO A 172 -11.14 -14.18 5.23
N LEU A 173 -12.39 -14.44 5.60
CA LEU A 173 -13.42 -14.88 4.65
C LEU A 173 -13.83 -13.75 3.70
N VAL A 174 -13.80 -12.50 4.16
CA VAL A 174 -14.02 -11.32 3.29
C VAL A 174 -12.83 -11.16 2.34
N SER A 175 -11.58 -11.28 2.83
CA SER A 175 -10.37 -11.26 1.98
C SER A 175 -10.45 -12.29 0.86
N MET A 176 -10.90 -13.50 1.14
CA MET A 176 -11.06 -14.55 0.12
C MET A 176 -12.02 -14.13 -0.99
N GLY A 177 -13.21 -13.60 -0.64
CA GLY A 177 -14.20 -13.17 -1.62
C GLY A 177 -13.74 -11.96 -2.44
N GLU A 178 -13.14 -10.97 -1.78
CA GLU A 178 -12.57 -9.78 -2.44
C GLU A 178 -11.44 -10.16 -3.39
N LYS A 179 -10.54 -11.04 -2.95
CA LYS A 179 -9.43 -11.54 -3.76
C LYS A 179 -9.90 -12.33 -4.97
N GLU A 180 -10.87 -13.23 -4.81
CA GLU A 180 -11.43 -14.00 -5.92
C GLU A 180 -12.05 -13.08 -7.00
N ALA A 181 -12.87 -12.13 -6.58
CA ALA A 181 -13.47 -11.15 -7.48
C ALA A 181 -12.41 -10.28 -8.18
N PHE A 182 -11.41 -9.83 -7.43
CA PHE A 182 -10.32 -9.04 -7.97
C PHE A 182 -9.48 -9.81 -8.98
N LEU A 183 -9.07 -11.05 -8.67
CA LEU A 183 -8.24 -11.89 -9.54
C LEU A 183 -8.93 -12.21 -10.88
N ASN A 184 -10.23 -12.52 -10.83
CA ASN A 184 -11.03 -12.76 -12.03
C ASN A 184 -11.08 -11.50 -12.93
N ASN A 185 -11.24 -10.32 -12.31
CA ASN A 185 -11.22 -9.05 -13.01
C ASN A 185 -9.82 -8.74 -13.58
N ALA A 186 -8.76 -9.01 -12.81
CA ALA A 186 -7.38 -8.75 -13.21
C ALA A 186 -6.95 -9.57 -14.42
N VAL A 187 -7.30 -10.87 -14.46
CA VAL A 187 -7.04 -11.73 -15.62
C VAL A 187 -7.83 -11.22 -16.85
N LYS A 188 -9.14 -10.94 -16.69
CA LYS A 188 -9.99 -10.48 -17.77
C LYS A 188 -9.49 -9.20 -18.44
N ASN A 189 -8.88 -8.29 -17.66
CA ASN A 189 -8.43 -6.98 -18.12
C ASN A 189 -6.92 -6.87 -18.27
N ASN A 190 -6.18 -7.98 -18.19
CA ASN A 190 -4.72 -8.04 -18.34
C ASN A 190 -3.99 -7.06 -17.42
N TYR A 191 -4.33 -7.05 -16.13
CA TYR A 191 -3.67 -6.18 -15.16
C TYR A 191 -2.26 -6.65 -14.86
N TYR A 192 -1.36 -5.69 -14.66
CA TYR A 192 -0.04 -5.86 -14.10
C TYR A 192 -0.13 -5.58 -12.60
N LEU A 193 0.13 -6.59 -11.76
CA LEU A 193 0.07 -6.43 -10.30
C LEU A 193 1.44 -6.09 -9.78
N PHE A 194 1.57 -4.93 -9.14
CA PHE A 194 2.76 -4.54 -8.39
C PHE A 194 2.63 -5.10 -6.97
N LEU A 195 3.64 -5.91 -6.55
CA LEU A 195 3.66 -6.62 -5.27
C LEU A 195 4.68 -5.99 -4.33
N GLU A 196 4.25 -5.52 -3.17
CA GLU A 196 5.11 -4.81 -2.23
C GLU A 196 5.85 -5.71 -1.23
N HIS A 197 5.32 -6.89 -0.95
CA HIS A 197 5.89 -7.85 0.00
C HIS A 197 6.55 -9.07 -0.66
N ASP A 198 6.59 -9.14 -1.99
CA ASP A 198 7.25 -10.24 -2.69
C ASP A 198 8.74 -9.95 -2.88
N ALA A 199 9.60 -10.78 -2.29
CA ALA A 199 11.05 -10.60 -2.36
C ALA A 199 11.65 -10.86 -3.75
N HIS A 200 10.89 -11.50 -4.66
CA HIS A 200 11.39 -11.98 -5.95
C HIS A 200 10.62 -11.44 -7.16
N ASN A 201 9.37 -11.03 -6.96
CA ASN A 201 8.49 -10.61 -8.03
C ASN A 201 8.00 -9.18 -7.78
N GLU A 202 8.54 -8.20 -8.49
CA GLU A 202 8.08 -6.81 -8.37
C GLU A 202 6.72 -6.62 -9.05
N ILE A 203 6.59 -7.11 -10.28
CA ILE A 203 5.38 -6.99 -11.09
C ILE A 203 5.08 -8.34 -11.73
N ILE A 204 3.83 -8.76 -11.66
CA ILE A 204 3.36 -10.01 -12.28
C ILE A 204 2.16 -9.77 -13.19
N THR A 205 2.02 -10.62 -14.22
CA THR A 205 0.77 -10.82 -14.94
C THR A 205 0.14 -12.17 -14.55
N LEU A 206 -1.13 -12.33 -14.88
CA LEU A 206 -1.94 -13.45 -14.38
C LEU A 206 -2.54 -14.24 -15.53
N LYS A 207 -2.74 -15.54 -15.30
CA LYS A 207 -3.50 -16.43 -16.20
C LYS A 207 -4.43 -17.36 -15.41
N ASN A 208 -5.50 -17.78 -16.08
CA ASN A 208 -6.34 -18.86 -15.58
C ASN A 208 -5.68 -20.22 -15.81
N THR A 209 -5.78 -21.09 -14.82
CA THR A 209 -5.40 -22.51 -14.90
C THR A 209 -6.51 -23.38 -14.31
N GLU A 210 -6.44 -24.69 -14.48
CA GLU A 210 -7.36 -25.65 -13.83
C GLU A 210 -7.37 -25.53 -12.30
N LYS A 211 -6.26 -25.02 -11.71
CA LYS A 211 -6.10 -24.81 -10.27
C LYS A 211 -6.39 -23.35 -9.84
N GLY A 212 -7.11 -22.58 -10.67
CA GLY A 212 -7.40 -21.15 -10.46
C GLY A 212 -6.34 -20.22 -11.04
N VAL A 213 -6.40 -18.96 -10.66
CA VAL A 213 -5.48 -17.92 -11.15
C VAL A 213 -4.05 -18.16 -10.65
N ARG A 214 -3.08 -18.00 -11.55
CA ARG A 214 -1.64 -18.16 -11.27
C ARG A 214 -0.85 -17.07 -11.98
N VAL A 215 0.40 -16.91 -11.59
CA VAL A 215 1.37 -16.07 -12.31
C VAL A 215 1.48 -16.57 -13.75
N ASP A 216 1.41 -15.65 -14.70
CA ASP A 216 1.75 -15.87 -16.09
C ASP A 216 3.20 -15.50 -16.36
N GLN A 217 3.55 -14.25 -16.10
CA GLN A 217 4.91 -13.71 -16.25
C GLN A 217 5.27 -12.86 -15.03
N SER A 218 6.58 -12.72 -14.78
CA SER A 218 7.13 -11.85 -13.74
C SER A 218 8.15 -10.90 -14.37
N PHE A 219 8.15 -9.65 -13.92
CA PHE A 219 9.01 -8.58 -14.41
C PHE A 219 9.59 -7.80 -13.24
N SER A 220 10.83 -7.30 -13.41
CA SER A 220 11.25 -6.13 -12.65
C SER A 220 10.64 -4.85 -13.26
N PHE A 221 10.59 -3.78 -12.48
CA PHE A 221 10.13 -2.48 -12.97
C PHE A 221 10.92 -2.03 -14.21
N ASN A 222 12.25 -2.19 -14.18
CA ASN A 222 13.11 -1.82 -15.28
C ASN A 222 12.88 -2.64 -16.56
N GLN A 223 12.59 -3.94 -16.44
CA GLN A 223 12.26 -4.77 -17.60
C GLN A 223 10.94 -4.38 -18.26
N LEU A 224 10.01 -3.83 -17.49
CA LEU A 224 8.68 -3.50 -17.99
C LEU A 224 8.61 -2.10 -18.62
N PHE A 225 9.44 -1.14 -18.15
CA PHE A 225 9.31 0.28 -18.49
C PHE A 225 10.56 0.93 -19.11
N ASN A 226 11.69 0.22 -19.17
CA ASN A 226 12.93 0.61 -19.84
C ASN A 226 13.25 -0.38 -20.96
#